data_36a9d0bc80fc0de20954397a720f3c95
#
_entry.id   36a9d0bc80fc0de20954397a720f3c95
#
_cell.length_a   1.000
_cell.length_b   1.000
_cell.length_c   1.000
_cell.angle_alpha   90.00
_cell.angle_beta   90.00
_cell.angle_gamma   90.00
#
_symmetry.space_group_name_H-M   'P 1'
#
loop_
_entity.id
_entity.type
_entity.pdbx_description
1 polymer ?
#
loop_
_entity_poly.entity_id
_entity_poly.type
_entity_poly.pdbx_seq_one_letter_code
_entity_poly.pdbx_strand_id
1 'polypeptide(L)'
;MTDAEERDSATPRRRRAPVTSKRVSGESSIYQDEDGRWHGFVSMGRKENGRRDRRHVSGAKRADIVTKMRALENKRDAGIVLEAGAGAVTVGGWLDHWLSTIAVRRVRPTTLEGYESKVRVHIRPALGHHALERLQPEHLEEFYAAKLAAGLAPATVLVCHRILSRALKVAEQRGRVVRNVALLVDPPTVPFQEVEPLTADEARRVLQAAREQRNSARWSVALALGLRQGEALGAKWAHVDLDAGVWRVRTQIRRLMYRHGCGDTCGQPQPRRCPAKVGGITEMAPKTERGKRGIGLPPQLLTDLRAHRQAQLAERLAAGSRWQDDDLVFCQPNGKPIDARKDWLRWRDLLREAGVRHARLHDARHTAATMLLAQGVPARVVMEILGHSTIAVTQNIYGHVMPGAVSAATAAVADLLWSEPEATKVAPQRTKKRTF
;
A
#
# COMPACT_ATOMS: atom_id res chain seq x y z
N MET A 1 36.09 49.97 83.64
CA MET A 1 35.24 51.09 83.25
C MET A 1 34.91 50.80 81.78
N THR A 2 33.77 50.53 81.33
CA THR A 2 32.33 50.56 81.69
C THR A 2 31.65 49.66 80.63
N ASP A 3 30.68 48.90 81.16
CA ASP A 3 29.77 48.09 80.46
C ASP A 3 28.93 48.84 79.39
N ALA A 4 28.51 48.15 78.33
CA ALA A 4 27.29 48.43 77.61
C ALA A 4 26.64 47.18 77.13
N GLU A 5 25.59 46.74 77.69
CA GLU A 5 24.66 45.71 77.35
C GLU A 5 24.00 45.98 75.97
N GLU A 6 24.02 44.96 75.08
CA GLU A 6 23.21 44.95 73.89
C GLU A 6 22.11 43.89 74.04
N ARG A 7 20.84 44.33 74.10
CA ARG A 7 19.68 43.49 74.31
C ARG A 7 19.30 42.77 73.02
N ASP A 8 19.32 41.48 73.13
CA ASP A 8 18.79 40.52 72.10
C ASP A 8 17.25 40.62 72.02
N SER A 9 16.69 41.11 70.92
CA SER A 9 15.28 41.08 70.58
C SER A 9 14.91 39.87 69.73
N ALA A 10 14.63 38.78 70.41
CA ALA A 10 14.11 37.55 69.79
C ALA A 10 12.70 37.73 69.27
N THR A 11 12.55 37.74 67.94
CA THR A 11 11.25 37.66 67.25
C THR A 11 10.65 36.27 67.43
N PRO A 12 9.36 36.12 67.83
CA PRO A 12 8.77 34.82 68.09
C PRO A 12 8.56 34.02 66.76
N ARG A 13 9.22 32.87 66.60
CA ARG A 13 8.94 31.90 65.57
C ARG A 13 7.50 31.42 65.70
N ARG A 14 6.62 31.76 64.71
CA ARG A 14 5.28 31.17 64.53
C ARG A 14 5.38 29.66 64.43
N ARG A 15 4.87 28.92 65.41
CA ARG A 15 4.69 27.48 65.42
C ARG A 15 3.75 27.10 64.27
N ARG A 16 4.25 26.33 63.30
CA ARG A 16 3.43 25.65 62.31
C ARG A 16 2.50 24.67 63.04
N ALA A 17 1.20 24.77 62.80
CA ALA A 17 0.22 23.78 63.26
C ALA A 17 0.58 22.37 62.68
N PRO A 18 0.36 21.30 63.46
CA PRO A 18 0.67 19.94 62.98
C PRO A 18 -0.26 19.55 61.84
N VAL A 19 0.28 19.26 60.69
CA VAL A 19 -0.47 18.64 59.59
C VAL A 19 -0.72 17.19 59.96
N THR A 20 -1.89 16.88 60.45
CA THR A 20 -2.40 15.55 60.72
C THR A 20 -2.88 14.93 59.40
N SER A 21 -2.15 14.05 58.87
CA SER A 21 -2.40 12.78 58.15
C SER A 21 -1.24 12.48 57.20
N LYS A 22 -0.62 11.34 57.40
CA LYS A 22 0.35 10.78 56.41
C LYS A 22 -0.42 10.49 55.14
N ARG A 23 -0.28 11.36 54.13
CA ARG A 23 -0.80 11.11 52.79
C ARG A 23 -0.11 9.88 52.20
N VAL A 24 -0.87 9.01 51.56
CA VAL A 24 -0.35 7.86 50.86
C VAL A 24 0.57 8.31 49.74
N SER A 25 1.72 7.68 49.59
CA SER A 25 2.71 8.03 48.58
C SER A 25 2.11 7.81 47.18
N GLY A 26 1.84 8.90 46.44
CA GLY A 26 1.28 8.85 45.08
C GLY A 26 -0.03 9.68 44.92
N GLU A 27 -0.62 10.17 46.01
CA GLU A 27 -1.83 10.99 45.90
C GLU A 27 -1.56 12.39 45.32
N SER A 28 -2.53 12.87 44.52
CA SER A 28 -2.60 14.23 44.00
C SER A 28 -2.87 15.23 45.13
N SER A 29 -2.27 16.40 45.07
CA SER A 29 -2.41 17.44 46.12
C SER A 29 -2.93 18.74 45.55
N ILE A 30 -3.87 19.38 46.28
CA ILE A 30 -4.39 20.72 45.98
C ILE A 30 -4.11 21.63 47.14
N TYR A 31 -3.67 22.87 46.89
CA TYR A 31 -3.52 23.94 47.89
C TYR A 31 -3.77 25.29 47.23
N GLN A 32 -4.01 26.29 48.07
CA GLN A 32 -4.12 27.70 47.68
C GLN A 32 -2.89 28.44 48.15
N ASP A 33 -2.29 29.29 47.30
CA ASP A 33 -1.18 30.16 47.70
C ASP A 33 -1.65 31.43 48.41
N GLU A 34 -0.70 32.25 48.84
CA GLU A 34 -0.99 33.49 49.55
C GLU A 34 -1.68 34.54 48.69
N ASP A 35 -1.54 34.45 47.35
CA ASP A 35 -2.19 35.31 46.36
C ASP A 35 -3.59 34.81 45.97
N GLY A 36 -4.11 33.79 46.66
CA GLY A 36 -5.44 33.24 46.41
C GLY A 36 -5.54 32.32 45.18
N ARG A 37 -4.44 31.97 44.51
CA ARG A 37 -4.44 31.04 43.37
C ARG A 37 -4.41 29.59 43.85
N TRP A 38 -5.16 28.78 43.18
CA TRP A 38 -5.20 27.35 43.43
C TRP A 38 -4.13 26.63 42.61
N HIS A 39 -3.42 25.71 43.24
CA HIS A 39 -2.39 24.87 42.68
C HIS A 39 -2.72 23.41 42.90
N GLY A 40 -2.40 22.57 41.90
CA GLY A 40 -2.55 21.13 42.00
C GLY A 40 -1.31 20.41 41.48
N PHE A 41 -0.99 19.26 42.07
CA PHE A 41 0.05 18.38 41.59
C PHE A 41 -0.53 16.97 41.39
N VAL A 42 -0.31 16.42 40.19
CA VAL A 42 -0.67 15.04 39.87
C VAL A 42 0.62 14.22 39.70
N SER A 43 0.72 13.13 40.44
CA SER A 43 1.84 12.18 40.29
C SER A 43 1.62 11.31 39.02
N MET A 44 2.56 11.40 38.10
CA MET A 44 2.53 10.63 36.84
C MET A 44 3.45 9.40 36.86
N GLY A 45 4.02 9.04 38.03
CA GLY A 45 4.97 7.95 38.18
C GLY A 45 6.42 8.43 38.33
N ARG A 46 7.37 7.75 37.71
CA ARG A 46 8.79 8.07 37.69
C ARG A 46 9.27 8.32 36.27
N LYS A 47 10.18 9.30 36.09
CA LYS A 47 10.90 9.56 34.84
C LYS A 47 11.97 8.48 34.62
N GLU A 48 12.52 8.37 33.40
CA GLU A 48 13.60 7.43 33.06
C GLU A 48 14.83 7.56 33.98
N ASN A 49 15.09 8.76 34.49
CA ASN A 49 16.16 9.03 35.44
C ASN A 49 15.83 8.70 36.92
N GLY A 50 14.73 7.96 37.17
CA GLY A 50 14.27 7.52 38.49
C GLY A 50 13.59 8.59 39.34
N ARG A 51 13.62 9.89 38.96
CA ARG A 51 12.96 10.99 39.69
C ARG A 51 11.44 10.91 39.52
N ARG A 52 10.69 11.39 40.53
CA ARG A 52 9.23 11.48 40.47
C ARG A 52 8.79 12.44 39.37
N ASP A 53 7.88 11.99 38.49
CA ASP A 53 7.21 12.88 37.51
C ASP A 53 5.94 13.43 38.17
N ARG A 54 5.95 14.72 38.50
CA ARG A 54 4.81 15.43 39.05
C ARG A 54 4.42 16.57 38.12
N ARG A 55 3.14 16.59 37.73
CA ARG A 55 2.59 17.66 36.89
C ARG A 55 1.89 18.69 37.74
N HIS A 56 2.25 19.93 37.50
CA HIS A 56 1.67 21.09 38.17
C HIS A 56 0.56 21.73 37.33
N VAL A 57 -0.56 22.04 37.93
CA VAL A 57 -1.64 22.84 37.36
C VAL A 57 -1.98 24.00 38.29
N SER A 58 -2.35 25.15 37.73
CA SER A 58 -2.75 26.31 38.52
C SER A 58 -3.94 27.05 37.89
N GLY A 59 -4.67 27.82 38.69
CA GLY A 59 -5.81 28.62 38.24
C GLY A 59 -6.47 29.40 39.35
N ALA A 60 -7.40 30.31 38.99
CA ALA A 60 -8.09 31.17 39.93
C ALA A 60 -9.18 30.44 40.74
N LYS A 61 -9.80 29.40 40.16
CA LYS A 61 -10.91 28.68 40.82
C LYS A 61 -10.51 27.23 41.13
N ARG A 62 -10.86 26.76 42.33
CA ARG A 62 -10.61 25.38 42.78
C ARG A 62 -11.24 24.34 41.83
N ALA A 63 -12.46 24.61 41.35
CA ALA A 63 -13.16 23.70 40.41
C ALA A 63 -12.37 23.44 39.11
N ASP A 64 -11.75 24.51 38.56
CA ASP A 64 -10.94 24.39 37.34
C ASP A 64 -9.71 23.53 37.58
N ILE A 65 -9.10 23.62 38.77
CA ILE A 65 -7.95 22.82 39.14
C ILE A 65 -8.34 21.33 39.27
N VAL A 66 -9.47 21.07 39.96
CA VAL A 66 -9.99 19.69 40.08
C VAL A 66 -10.25 19.09 38.71
N THR A 67 -10.84 19.85 37.78
CA THR A 67 -11.09 19.38 36.41
C THR A 67 -9.80 19.09 35.66
N LYS A 68 -8.81 20.00 35.73
CA LYS A 68 -7.48 19.82 35.13
C LYS A 68 -6.73 18.62 35.72
N MET A 69 -6.81 18.42 37.01
CA MET A 69 -6.18 17.30 37.71
C MET A 69 -6.81 15.96 37.28
N ARG A 70 -8.13 15.86 37.27
CA ARG A 70 -8.85 14.68 36.80
C ARG A 70 -8.49 14.32 35.35
N ALA A 71 -8.35 15.36 34.50
CA ALA A 71 -7.92 15.14 33.12
C ALA A 71 -6.50 14.54 33.03
N LEU A 72 -5.58 14.94 33.91
CA LEU A 72 -4.23 14.36 33.99
C LEU A 72 -4.24 12.96 34.61
N GLU A 73 -5.06 12.73 35.65
CA GLU A 73 -5.25 11.41 36.26
C GLU A 73 -5.82 10.40 35.25
N ASN A 74 -6.86 10.78 34.51
CA ASN A 74 -7.44 9.96 33.48
C ASN A 74 -6.41 9.61 32.37
N LYS A 75 -5.55 10.56 32.00
CA LYS A 75 -4.47 10.31 31.05
C LYS A 75 -3.43 9.33 31.60
N ARG A 76 -3.05 9.49 32.88
CA ARG A 76 -2.14 8.56 33.57
C ARG A 76 -2.73 7.15 33.62
N ASP A 77 -3.99 7.04 34.04
CA ASP A 77 -4.67 5.76 34.24
C ASP A 77 -4.94 5.07 32.88
N ALA A 78 -5.10 5.84 31.81
CA ALA A 78 -5.12 5.35 30.43
C ALA A 78 -3.72 4.98 29.87
N GLY A 79 -2.65 5.11 30.68
CA GLY A 79 -1.29 4.79 30.26
C GLY A 79 -0.69 5.75 29.21
N ILE A 80 -1.23 6.98 29.11
CA ILE A 80 -0.74 7.97 28.14
C ILE A 80 0.57 8.57 28.64
N VAL A 81 1.65 8.33 27.90
CA VAL A 81 2.97 8.90 28.19
C VAL A 81 3.01 10.36 27.79
N LEU A 82 2.91 11.26 28.78
CA LEU A 82 3.12 12.69 28.57
C LEU A 82 4.62 13.00 28.68
N GLU A 83 5.29 13.26 27.57
CA GLU A 83 6.69 13.71 27.60
C GLU A 83 6.78 15.08 28.29
N ALA A 84 7.63 15.18 29.31
CA ALA A 84 7.88 16.43 30.03
C ALA A 84 8.71 17.36 29.15
N GLY A 85 8.18 18.53 28.79
CA GLY A 85 8.93 19.61 28.15
C GLY A 85 8.98 19.59 26.62
N ALA A 86 8.48 18.58 25.94
CA ALA A 86 8.24 18.65 24.50
C ALA A 86 6.89 19.34 24.26
N GLY A 87 6.82 20.32 23.35
CA GLY A 87 5.56 20.86 22.87
C GLY A 87 4.64 19.74 22.42
N ALA A 88 3.32 19.97 22.44
CA ALA A 88 2.35 18.96 22.06
C ALA A 88 2.71 18.32 20.70
N VAL A 89 2.84 17.00 20.66
CA VAL A 89 3.14 16.26 19.41
C VAL A 89 2.01 16.57 18.43
N THR A 90 2.36 17.12 17.28
CA THR A 90 1.38 17.38 16.21
C THR A 90 1.12 16.12 15.37
N VAL A 91 -0.03 16.09 14.69
CA VAL A 91 -0.35 15.03 13.71
C VAL A 91 0.77 14.91 12.65
N GLY A 92 1.28 16.05 12.16
CA GLY A 92 2.38 16.08 11.20
C GLY A 92 3.65 15.46 11.76
N GLY A 93 4.05 15.86 12.97
CA GLY A 93 5.24 15.30 13.64
C GLY A 93 5.11 13.79 13.93
N TRP A 94 3.91 13.34 14.32
CA TRP A 94 3.65 11.91 14.50
C TRP A 94 3.75 11.14 13.19
N LEU A 95 3.19 11.66 12.10
CA LEU A 95 3.25 11.01 10.79
C LEU A 95 4.68 10.90 10.27
N ASP A 96 5.53 11.91 10.50
CA ASP A 96 6.95 11.84 10.15
C ASP A 96 7.68 10.74 10.92
N HIS A 97 7.49 10.71 12.23
CA HIS A 97 8.04 9.66 13.07
C HIS A 97 7.54 8.27 12.65
N TRP A 98 6.24 8.14 12.38
CA TRP A 98 5.64 6.89 11.95
C TRP A 98 6.18 6.41 10.59
N LEU A 99 6.31 7.31 9.61
CA LEU A 99 6.85 6.98 8.28
C LEU A 99 8.32 6.56 8.36
N SER A 100 9.16 7.37 9.04
CA SER A 100 10.62 7.17 9.09
C SER A 100 11.04 5.99 9.96
N THR A 101 10.31 5.69 11.03
CA THR A 101 10.73 4.71 12.04
C THR A 101 9.94 3.41 11.99
N ILE A 102 8.64 3.46 11.69
CA ILE A 102 7.73 2.33 11.83
C ILE A 102 7.32 1.77 10.48
N ALA A 103 6.74 2.62 9.62
CA ALA A 103 6.25 2.20 8.31
C ALA A 103 7.36 1.69 7.41
N VAL A 104 8.54 2.34 7.42
CA VAL A 104 9.72 1.95 6.62
C VAL A 104 10.12 0.49 6.81
N ARG A 105 9.92 -0.07 8.01
CA ARG A 105 10.25 -1.47 8.35
C ARG A 105 9.14 -2.47 8.03
N ARG A 106 7.92 -1.99 7.76
CA ARG A 106 6.72 -2.83 7.65
C ARG A 106 6.11 -2.88 6.26
N VAL A 107 6.40 -1.90 5.42
CA VAL A 107 5.83 -1.83 4.08
C VAL A 107 6.92 -1.84 3.02
N ARG A 108 6.57 -2.24 1.81
CA ARG A 108 7.50 -2.20 0.67
C ARG A 108 7.87 -0.76 0.31
N PRO A 109 9.06 -0.53 -0.28
CA PRO A 109 9.51 0.82 -0.65
C PRO A 109 8.50 1.61 -1.48
N THR A 110 7.88 0.99 -2.48
CA THR A 110 6.84 1.64 -3.30
C THR A 110 5.58 2.04 -2.52
N THR A 111 5.22 1.27 -1.51
CA THR A 111 4.09 1.59 -0.62
C THR A 111 4.45 2.76 0.29
N LEU A 112 5.68 2.76 0.82
CA LEU A 112 6.21 3.85 1.63
C LEU A 112 6.22 5.16 0.86
N GLU A 113 6.73 5.16 -0.37
CA GLU A 113 6.71 6.33 -1.27
C GLU A 113 5.29 6.85 -1.51
N GLY A 114 4.35 5.92 -1.70
CA GLY A 114 2.94 6.27 -1.81
C GLY A 114 2.39 6.94 -0.55
N TYR A 115 2.76 6.45 0.63
CA TYR A 115 2.37 7.04 1.92
C TYR A 115 3.00 8.42 2.12
N GLU A 116 4.32 8.55 1.92
CA GLU A 116 5.06 9.82 2.00
C GLU A 116 4.44 10.88 1.09
N SER A 117 4.11 10.51 -0.14
CA SER A 117 3.45 11.40 -1.10
C SER A 117 2.08 11.87 -0.60
N LYS A 118 1.22 10.96 -0.13
CA LYS A 118 -0.11 11.31 0.37
C LYS A 118 -0.05 12.16 1.64
N VAL A 119 0.85 11.84 2.55
CA VAL A 119 1.07 12.63 3.76
C VAL A 119 1.53 14.03 3.40
N ARG A 120 2.55 14.16 2.56
CA ARG A 120 3.10 15.46 2.17
C ARG A 120 2.12 16.35 1.42
N VAL A 121 1.40 15.77 0.44
CA VAL A 121 0.57 16.56 -0.50
C VAL A 121 -0.82 16.82 0.06
N HIS A 122 -1.40 15.87 0.80
CA HIS A 122 -2.80 15.96 1.16
C HIS A 122 -3.03 16.07 2.68
N ILE A 123 -2.41 15.21 3.48
CA ILE A 123 -2.73 15.08 4.90
C ILE A 123 -2.06 16.20 5.71
N ARG A 124 -0.76 16.39 5.55
CA ARG A 124 0.00 17.39 6.33
C ARG A 124 -0.50 18.82 6.16
N PRO A 125 -0.82 19.34 4.96
CA PRO A 125 -1.31 20.70 4.82
C PRO A 125 -2.65 20.94 5.53
N ALA A 126 -3.49 19.91 5.63
CA ALA A 126 -4.82 20.03 6.23
C ALA A 126 -4.83 19.72 7.73
N LEU A 127 -4.20 18.63 8.16
CA LEU A 127 -4.29 18.09 9.50
C LEU A 127 -2.99 18.19 10.31
N GLY A 128 -1.87 18.47 9.66
CA GLY A 128 -0.54 18.37 10.27
C GLY A 128 -0.31 19.31 11.47
N HIS A 129 -1.01 20.43 11.53
CA HIS A 129 -0.90 21.44 12.60
C HIS A 129 -1.67 21.08 13.88
N HIS A 130 -2.68 20.19 13.80
CA HIS A 130 -3.44 19.78 14.97
C HIS A 130 -2.56 19.04 15.98
N ALA A 131 -2.75 19.33 17.27
CA ALA A 131 -2.17 18.51 18.32
C ALA A 131 -2.76 17.09 18.25
N LEU A 132 -1.90 16.06 18.25
CA LEU A 132 -2.29 14.66 18.05
C LEU A 132 -3.40 14.21 19.03
N GLU A 133 -3.30 14.62 20.29
CA GLU A 133 -4.29 14.31 21.34
C GLU A 133 -5.63 15.04 21.17
N ARG A 134 -5.67 16.11 20.37
CA ARG A 134 -6.86 16.95 20.15
C ARG A 134 -7.50 16.70 18.79
N LEU A 135 -6.97 15.76 18.02
CA LEU A 135 -7.58 15.38 16.75
C LEU A 135 -8.97 14.76 17.03
N GLN A 136 -9.99 15.28 16.36
CA GLN A 136 -11.38 14.82 16.49
C GLN A 136 -11.87 14.21 15.16
N PRO A 137 -12.92 13.38 15.19
CA PRO A 137 -13.54 12.81 14.00
C PRO A 137 -13.92 13.88 12.96
N GLU A 138 -14.49 14.99 13.41
CA GLU A 138 -14.98 16.10 12.59
C GLU A 138 -13.85 16.69 11.71
N HIS A 139 -12.62 16.79 12.23
CA HIS A 139 -11.48 17.26 11.44
C HIS A 139 -11.17 16.33 10.26
N LEU A 140 -11.40 15.01 10.42
CA LEU A 140 -11.21 14.06 9.35
C LEU A 140 -12.33 14.14 8.32
N GLU A 141 -13.57 14.31 8.76
CA GLU A 141 -14.75 14.48 7.91
C GLU A 141 -14.62 15.74 7.05
N GLU A 142 -14.28 16.88 7.67
CA GLU A 142 -13.98 18.13 6.96
C GLU A 142 -12.86 17.96 5.94
N PHE A 143 -11.78 17.27 6.32
CA PHE A 143 -10.67 16.97 5.42
C PHE A 143 -11.13 16.16 4.21
N TYR A 144 -11.93 15.11 4.40
CA TYR A 144 -12.43 14.28 3.29
C TYR A 144 -13.36 15.07 2.39
N ALA A 145 -14.30 15.79 2.97
CA ALA A 145 -15.25 16.64 2.23
C ALA A 145 -14.50 17.71 1.39
N ALA A 146 -13.53 18.41 1.98
CA ALA A 146 -12.73 19.41 1.29
C ALA A 146 -11.92 18.81 0.13
N LYS A 147 -11.35 17.60 0.30
CA LYS A 147 -10.58 16.94 -0.78
C LYS A 147 -11.46 16.45 -1.91
N LEU A 148 -12.63 15.92 -1.61
CA LEU A 148 -13.62 15.52 -2.62
C LEU A 148 -14.17 16.73 -3.38
N ALA A 149 -14.51 17.82 -2.68
CA ALA A 149 -14.96 19.07 -3.30
C ALA A 149 -13.87 19.70 -4.21
N ALA A 150 -12.59 19.53 -3.87
CA ALA A 150 -11.46 19.93 -4.72
C ALA A 150 -11.20 18.98 -5.91
N GLY A 151 -12.06 17.99 -6.17
CA GLY A 151 -11.96 17.07 -7.31
C GLY A 151 -10.98 15.91 -7.11
N LEU A 152 -10.50 15.65 -5.87
CA LEU A 152 -9.65 14.49 -5.62
C LEU A 152 -10.47 13.21 -5.69
N ALA A 153 -9.99 12.21 -6.44
CA ALA A 153 -10.70 10.94 -6.60
C ALA A 153 -10.97 10.26 -5.24
N PRO A 154 -12.19 9.73 -5.00
CA PRO A 154 -12.57 9.06 -3.75
C PRO A 154 -11.59 7.95 -3.33
N ALA A 155 -11.07 7.19 -4.28
CA ALA A 155 -10.04 6.17 -4.02
C ALA A 155 -8.76 6.75 -3.41
N THR A 156 -8.38 7.98 -3.78
CA THR A 156 -7.21 8.66 -3.21
C THR A 156 -7.49 9.12 -1.78
N VAL A 157 -8.67 9.65 -1.51
CA VAL A 157 -9.10 10.05 -0.16
C VAL A 157 -9.19 8.83 0.76
N LEU A 158 -9.71 7.71 0.26
CA LEU A 158 -9.73 6.43 0.98
C LEU A 158 -8.30 5.96 1.35
N VAL A 159 -7.32 6.15 0.48
CA VAL A 159 -5.91 5.85 0.81
C VAL A 159 -5.42 6.76 1.93
N CYS A 160 -5.76 8.05 1.93
CA CYS A 160 -5.42 8.96 3.03
C CYS A 160 -6.05 8.52 4.36
N HIS A 161 -7.34 8.12 4.35
CA HIS A 161 -8.01 7.55 5.53
C HIS A 161 -7.27 6.32 6.06
N ARG A 162 -6.90 5.37 5.18
CA ARG A 162 -6.16 4.15 5.59
C ARG A 162 -4.80 4.46 6.20
N ILE A 163 -4.09 5.48 5.69
CA ILE A 163 -2.81 5.93 6.26
C ILE A 163 -3.03 6.50 7.66
N LEU A 164 -4.00 7.42 7.82
CA LEU A 164 -4.35 8.01 9.11
C LEU A 164 -4.78 6.96 10.12
N SER A 165 -5.72 6.08 9.75
CA SER A 165 -6.20 5.00 10.60
C SER A 165 -5.07 4.10 11.09
N ARG A 166 -4.12 3.74 10.19
CA ARG A 166 -2.99 2.90 10.56
C ARG A 166 -1.98 3.61 11.46
N ALA A 167 -1.67 4.87 11.17
CA ALA A 167 -0.75 5.68 11.98
C ALA A 167 -1.32 5.97 13.37
N LEU A 168 -2.62 6.30 13.45
CA LEU A 168 -3.32 6.54 14.72
C LEU A 168 -3.50 5.27 15.54
N LYS A 169 -3.71 4.10 14.91
CA LYS A 169 -3.71 2.81 15.62
C LYS A 169 -2.37 2.55 16.33
N VAL A 170 -1.25 2.90 15.70
CA VAL A 170 0.06 2.77 16.35
C VAL A 170 0.24 3.82 17.45
N ALA A 171 -0.30 5.04 17.27
CA ALA A 171 -0.30 6.06 18.31
C ALA A 171 -1.08 5.62 19.56
N GLU A 172 -2.26 5.03 19.36
CA GLU A 172 -3.09 4.44 20.41
C GLU A 172 -2.37 3.31 21.16
N GLN A 173 -1.79 2.34 20.41
CA GLN A 173 -1.02 1.23 20.98
C GLN A 173 0.21 1.69 21.79
N ARG A 174 0.73 2.88 21.50
CA ARG A 174 1.87 3.48 22.20
C ARG A 174 1.44 4.49 23.29
N GLY A 175 0.16 4.58 23.61
CA GLY A 175 -0.36 5.53 24.60
C GLY A 175 -0.16 7.01 24.24
N ARG A 176 -0.03 7.33 22.94
CA ARG A 176 0.09 8.73 22.46
C ARG A 176 -1.28 9.39 22.28
N VAL A 177 -2.32 8.60 22.07
CA VAL A 177 -3.73 9.01 22.02
C VAL A 177 -4.57 7.99 22.76
N VAL A 178 -5.72 8.43 23.30
CA VAL A 178 -6.66 7.54 24.02
C VAL A 178 -7.38 6.59 23.06
N ARG A 179 -7.70 7.07 21.86
CA ARG A 179 -8.46 6.32 20.85
C ARG A 179 -8.04 6.71 19.45
N ASN A 180 -8.23 5.81 18.52
CA ASN A 180 -8.05 6.06 17.09
C ASN A 180 -9.31 6.71 16.51
N VAL A 181 -9.32 8.02 16.36
CA VAL A 181 -10.47 8.78 15.84
C VAL A 181 -10.85 8.43 14.40
N ALA A 182 -9.91 7.91 13.60
CA ALA A 182 -10.21 7.49 12.23
C ALA A 182 -11.12 6.24 12.17
N LEU A 183 -11.30 5.51 13.27
CA LEU A 183 -12.26 4.41 13.35
C LEU A 183 -13.69 4.87 13.64
N LEU A 184 -13.87 6.15 13.99
CA LEU A 184 -15.16 6.77 14.29
C LEU A 184 -15.74 7.54 13.10
N VAL A 185 -15.04 7.50 11.96
CA VAL A 185 -15.42 8.21 10.73
C VAL A 185 -15.58 7.20 9.61
N ASP A 186 -16.67 7.30 8.89
CA ASP A 186 -16.90 6.47 7.71
C ASP A 186 -15.90 6.82 6.59
N PRO A 187 -15.20 5.83 6.04
CA PRO A 187 -14.28 6.08 4.95
C PRO A 187 -15.06 6.47 3.67
N PRO A 188 -14.49 7.33 2.80
CA PRO A 188 -15.12 7.68 1.53
C PRO A 188 -15.46 6.46 0.69
N THR A 189 -16.69 6.39 0.22
CA THR A 189 -17.15 5.33 -0.68
C THR A 189 -16.51 5.49 -2.04
N VAL A 190 -15.94 4.41 -2.58
CA VAL A 190 -15.37 4.38 -3.93
C VAL A 190 -16.37 3.68 -4.85
N PRO A 191 -16.95 4.39 -5.82
CA PRO A 191 -17.81 3.76 -6.80
C PRO A 191 -17.07 2.64 -7.53
N PHE A 192 -17.74 1.51 -7.67
CA PHE A 192 -17.21 0.43 -8.50
C PHE A 192 -17.19 0.90 -9.96
N GLN A 193 -16.03 0.87 -10.59
CA GLN A 193 -15.89 1.09 -12.02
C GLN A 193 -15.68 -0.24 -12.69
N GLU A 194 -16.62 -0.62 -13.51
CA GLU A 194 -16.49 -1.80 -14.35
C GLU A 194 -15.36 -1.60 -15.36
N VAL A 195 -14.51 -2.62 -15.47
CA VAL A 195 -13.43 -2.64 -16.46
C VAL A 195 -13.94 -3.37 -17.68
N GLU A 196 -14.10 -2.67 -18.77
CA GLU A 196 -14.46 -3.26 -20.05
C GLU A 196 -13.20 -3.84 -20.71
N PRO A 197 -13.04 -5.17 -20.79
CA PRO A 197 -11.91 -5.79 -21.44
C PRO A 197 -11.94 -5.58 -22.96
N LEU A 198 -10.81 -5.68 -23.63
CA LEU A 198 -10.79 -5.66 -25.09
C LEU A 198 -11.49 -6.91 -25.64
N THR A 199 -12.21 -6.75 -26.73
CA THR A 199 -12.74 -7.88 -27.49
C THR A 199 -11.62 -8.65 -28.19
N ALA A 200 -11.90 -9.88 -28.64
CA ALA A 200 -10.92 -10.68 -29.38
C ALA A 200 -10.47 -9.97 -30.68
N ASP A 201 -11.39 -9.25 -31.33
CA ASP A 201 -11.11 -8.50 -32.55
C ASP A 201 -10.25 -7.27 -32.28
N GLU A 202 -10.53 -6.52 -31.21
CA GLU A 202 -9.69 -5.42 -30.76
C GLU A 202 -8.28 -5.90 -30.42
N ALA A 203 -8.14 -7.00 -29.69
CA ALA A 203 -6.85 -7.59 -29.34
C ALA A 203 -6.07 -8.04 -30.57
N ARG A 204 -6.74 -8.65 -31.57
CA ARG A 204 -6.11 -9.03 -32.85
C ARG A 204 -5.61 -7.81 -33.63
N ARG A 205 -6.39 -6.74 -33.70
CA ARG A 205 -5.97 -5.47 -34.34
C ARG A 205 -4.76 -4.85 -33.66
N VAL A 206 -4.71 -4.87 -32.31
CA VAL A 206 -3.54 -4.42 -31.54
C VAL A 206 -2.31 -5.26 -31.89
N LEU A 207 -2.42 -6.58 -31.90
CA LEU A 207 -1.30 -7.47 -32.24
C LEU A 207 -0.84 -7.27 -33.69
N GLN A 208 -1.77 -7.05 -34.63
CA GLN A 208 -1.45 -6.78 -36.04
C GLN A 208 -0.67 -5.46 -36.16
N ALA A 209 -1.12 -4.39 -35.53
CA ALA A 209 -0.43 -3.10 -35.55
C ALA A 209 0.97 -3.15 -34.87
N ALA A 210 1.14 -4.09 -33.93
CA ALA A 210 2.41 -4.28 -33.25
C ALA A 210 3.47 -5.04 -34.03
N ARG A 211 3.11 -5.79 -35.09
CA ARG A 211 4.00 -6.75 -35.76
C ARG A 211 5.33 -6.16 -36.19
N GLU A 212 5.30 -4.96 -36.77
CA GLU A 212 6.46 -4.29 -37.33
C GLU A 212 7.24 -3.49 -36.27
N GLN A 213 6.78 -3.51 -35.03
CA GLN A 213 7.40 -2.74 -33.97
C GLN A 213 8.50 -3.50 -33.26
N ARG A 214 9.56 -2.78 -32.90
CA ARG A 214 10.55 -3.30 -31.96
C ARG A 214 9.86 -3.73 -30.67
N ASN A 215 10.20 -4.88 -30.12
CA ASN A 215 9.56 -5.47 -28.96
C ASN A 215 8.07 -5.87 -29.19
N SER A 216 7.67 -6.20 -30.42
CA SER A 216 6.28 -6.63 -30.73
C SER A 216 5.78 -7.74 -29.81
N ALA A 217 6.63 -8.74 -29.51
CA ALA A 217 6.33 -9.84 -28.59
C ALA A 217 5.94 -9.37 -27.17
N ARG A 218 6.27 -8.13 -26.78
CA ARG A 218 5.84 -7.52 -25.51
C ARG A 218 4.31 -7.44 -25.40
N TRP A 219 3.65 -7.16 -26.53
CA TRP A 219 2.20 -7.04 -26.59
C TRP A 219 1.50 -8.38 -26.68
N SER A 220 2.12 -9.35 -27.40
CA SER A 220 1.68 -10.75 -27.36
C SER A 220 1.71 -11.30 -25.94
N VAL A 221 2.78 -11.05 -25.18
CA VAL A 221 2.88 -11.43 -23.76
C VAL A 221 1.82 -10.73 -22.90
N ALA A 222 1.52 -9.45 -23.16
CA ALA A 222 0.52 -8.72 -22.39
C ALA A 222 -0.89 -9.29 -22.55
N LEU A 223 -1.27 -9.62 -23.79
CA LEU A 223 -2.61 -10.05 -24.16
C LEU A 223 -2.82 -11.57 -23.99
N ALA A 224 -1.78 -12.40 -24.24
CA ALA A 224 -1.90 -13.84 -24.11
C ALA A 224 -1.64 -14.35 -22.68
N LEU A 225 -0.63 -13.82 -21.99
CA LEU A 225 -0.24 -14.29 -20.66
C LEU A 225 -0.75 -13.38 -19.52
N GLY A 226 -1.20 -12.18 -19.83
CA GLY A 226 -1.68 -11.23 -18.83
C GLY A 226 -0.64 -10.85 -17.77
N LEU A 227 0.67 -10.85 -18.11
CA LEU A 227 1.73 -10.46 -17.17
C LEU A 227 1.53 -9.02 -16.70
N ARG A 228 1.82 -8.76 -15.42
CA ARG A 228 1.87 -7.38 -14.93
C ARG A 228 3.00 -6.63 -15.64
N GLN A 229 2.80 -5.33 -15.90
CA GLN A 229 3.81 -4.49 -16.58
C GLN A 229 5.21 -4.68 -15.99
N GLY A 230 5.35 -4.60 -14.68
CA GLY A 230 6.65 -4.77 -14.02
C GLY A 230 7.24 -6.19 -14.14
N GLU A 231 6.39 -7.22 -14.20
CA GLU A 231 6.82 -8.61 -14.44
C GLU A 231 7.35 -8.79 -15.89
N ALA A 232 6.65 -8.23 -16.87
CA ALA A 232 7.08 -8.30 -18.27
C ALA A 232 8.37 -7.49 -18.52
N LEU A 233 8.46 -6.27 -18.00
CA LEU A 233 9.64 -5.42 -18.16
C LEU A 233 10.86 -5.90 -17.37
N GLY A 234 10.66 -6.66 -16.30
CA GLY A 234 11.73 -7.27 -15.50
C GLY A 234 12.01 -8.73 -15.85
N ALA A 235 11.43 -9.24 -16.93
CA ALA A 235 11.65 -10.62 -17.37
C ALA A 235 13.07 -10.79 -17.92
N LYS A 236 13.69 -11.90 -17.56
CA LYS A 236 15.04 -12.28 -18.01
C LYS A 236 15.00 -13.52 -18.88
N TRP A 237 15.85 -13.59 -19.88
CA TRP A 237 15.97 -14.76 -20.75
C TRP A 237 16.33 -16.02 -19.96
N ALA A 238 17.13 -15.93 -18.91
CA ALA A 238 17.43 -17.04 -18.00
C ALA A 238 16.18 -17.68 -17.36
N HIS A 239 15.05 -16.98 -17.37
CA HIS A 239 13.77 -17.48 -16.83
C HIS A 239 12.77 -17.90 -17.91
N VAL A 240 13.14 -17.83 -19.21
CA VAL A 240 12.30 -18.21 -20.35
C VAL A 240 12.94 -19.38 -21.07
N ASP A 241 12.34 -20.52 -20.88
CA ASP A 241 12.76 -21.76 -21.55
C ASP A 241 11.96 -21.90 -22.86
N LEU A 242 12.59 -21.55 -23.99
CA LEU A 242 11.94 -21.56 -25.30
C LEU A 242 11.80 -22.97 -25.86
N ASP A 243 12.56 -23.95 -25.36
CA ASP A 243 12.51 -25.33 -25.84
C ASP A 243 11.44 -26.12 -25.07
N ALA A 244 11.41 -26.00 -23.75
CA ALA A 244 10.35 -26.54 -22.93
C ALA A 244 9.03 -25.72 -23.00
N GLY A 245 9.03 -24.55 -23.63
CA GLY A 245 7.85 -23.70 -23.76
C GLY A 245 7.34 -23.14 -22.40
N VAL A 246 8.24 -22.74 -21.49
CA VAL A 246 7.86 -22.32 -20.14
C VAL A 246 8.47 -20.96 -19.79
N TRP A 247 7.62 -20.03 -19.35
CA TRP A 247 8.03 -18.75 -18.78
C TRP A 247 7.92 -18.79 -17.26
N ARG A 248 9.03 -18.60 -16.55
CA ARG A 248 9.07 -18.57 -15.09
C ARG A 248 9.11 -17.11 -14.61
N VAL A 249 8.01 -16.60 -14.04
CA VAL A 249 7.96 -15.26 -13.45
C VAL A 249 8.75 -15.29 -12.14
N ARG A 250 9.93 -14.63 -12.11
CA ARG A 250 10.83 -14.58 -10.94
C ARG A 250 11.18 -13.17 -10.53
N THR A 251 11.18 -12.25 -11.48
CA THR A 251 11.62 -10.87 -11.32
C THR A 251 10.54 -9.90 -11.79
N GLN A 252 10.58 -8.71 -11.26
CA GLN A 252 9.84 -7.55 -11.76
C GLN A 252 10.70 -6.31 -11.60
N ILE A 253 10.51 -5.32 -12.43
CA ILE A 253 11.11 -4.01 -12.23
C ILE A 253 10.08 -3.01 -11.73
N ARG A 254 10.55 -2.07 -10.91
CA ARG A 254 9.79 -0.92 -10.41
C ARG A 254 10.68 0.30 -10.46
N ARG A 255 10.08 1.45 -10.74
CA ARG A 255 10.76 2.72 -10.60
C ARG A 255 10.53 3.25 -9.18
N LEU A 256 11.60 3.37 -8.41
CA LEU A 256 11.63 4.02 -7.10
C LEU A 256 12.06 5.47 -7.25
N MET A 257 11.59 6.34 -6.37
CA MET A 257 12.07 7.71 -6.29
C MET A 257 13.56 7.73 -5.94
N TYR A 258 14.30 8.63 -6.57
CA TYR A 258 15.69 8.83 -6.16
C TYR A 258 15.76 9.45 -4.77
N ARG A 259 16.69 8.95 -3.96
CA ARG A 259 17.04 9.46 -2.64
C ARG A 259 18.54 9.70 -2.58
N HIS A 260 18.97 10.62 -1.70
CA HIS A 260 20.37 10.79 -1.39
C HIS A 260 20.90 9.57 -0.63
N GLY A 261 21.88 8.87 -1.21
CA GLY A 261 22.61 7.80 -0.52
C GLY A 261 23.83 8.32 0.23
N CYS A 262 24.16 9.60 0.11
CA CYS A 262 25.26 10.27 0.79
C CYS A 262 24.89 10.88 2.15
N GLY A 263 23.67 10.68 2.66
CA GLY A 263 23.21 11.35 3.88
C GLY A 263 23.13 12.87 3.75
N ASP A 264 22.70 13.36 2.58
CA ASP A 264 22.55 14.78 2.23
C ASP A 264 23.85 15.60 2.21
N THR A 265 25.04 14.95 2.20
CA THR A 265 26.36 15.62 2.24
C THR A 265 26.84 16.13 0.89
N CYS A 266 26.21 15.75 -0.24
CA CYS A 266 26.70 16.09 -1.59
C CYS A 266 26.33 17.52 -2.06
N GLY A 267 25.57 18.30 -1.30
CA GLY A 267 25.14 19.65 -1.64
C GLY A 267 24.18 19.75 -2.83
N GLN A 268 23.73 18.61 -3.40
CA GLN A 268 22.82 18.62 -4.53
C GLN A 268 21.36 18.78 -4.05
N PRO A 269 20.59 19.78 -4.53
CA PRO A 269 19.21 19.97 -4.06
C PRO A 269 18.24 18.89 -4.55
N GLN A 270 18.62 18.13 -5.59
CA GLN A 270 17.79 17.08 -6.18
C GLN A 270 18.45 15.72 -6.03
N PRO A 271 17.80 14.73 -5.38
CA PRO A 271 18.37 13.41 -5.20
C PRO A 271 18.85 12.72 -6.48
N ARG A 272 18.18 12.98 -7.62
CA ARG A 272 18.58 12.43 -8.92
C ARG A 272 19.99 12.89 -9.39
N ARG A 273 20.47 14.02 -8.89
CA ARG A 273 21.82 14.56 -9.18
C ARG A 273 22.87 14.13 -8.18
N CYS A 274 22.46 13.49 -7.08
CA CYS A 274 23.40 12.97 -6.07
C CYS A 274 24.32 11.91 -6.71
N PRO A 275 25.67 12.03 -6.54
CA PRO A 275 26.60 11.00 -7.03
C PRO A 275 26.35 9.61 -6.44
N ALA A 276 25.94 9.56 -5.16
CA ALA A 276 25.60 8.34 -4.45
C ALA A 276 24.07 8.11 -4.40
N LYS A 277 23.34 8.51 -5.45
CA LYS A 277 21.87 8.33 -5.48
C LYS A 277 21.49 6.87 -5.41
N VAL A 278 20.42 6.59 -4.66
CA VAL A 278 19.73 5.29 -4.61
C VAL A 278 18.34 5.42 -5.19
N GLY A 279 17.81 4.35 -5.79
CA GLY A 279 16.51 4.36 -6.47
C GLY A 279 16.63 4.30 -7.99
N GLY A 280 15.60 4.77 -8.71
CA GLY A 280 15.49 4.59 -10.16
C GLY A 280 14.81 3.28 -10.52
N ILE A 281 15.10 2.73 -11.72
CA ILE A 281 14.57 1.44 -12.12
C ILE A 281 15.29 0.36 -11.30
N THR A 282 14.54 -0.35 -10.49
CA THR A 282 15.07 -1.34 -9.53
C THR A 282 14.41 -2.69 -9.77
N GLU A 283 15.23 -3.73 -9.84
CA GLU A 283 14.77 -5.11 -9.88
C GLU A 283 14.31 -5.56 -8.49
N MET A 284 13.21 -6.29 -8.44
CA MET A 284 12.62 -6.79 -7.21
C MET A 284 11.99 -8.16 -7.45
N ALA A 285 11.90 -8.98 -6.40
CA ALA A 285 11.07 -10.18 -6.45
C ALA A 285 9.57 -9.84 -6.58
N PRO A 286 8.73 -10.73 -7.13
CA PRO A 286 7.28 -10.59 -7.14
C PRO A 286 6.71 -10.33 -5.74
N LYS A 287 5.53 -9.70 -5.68
CA LYS A 287 4.94 -9.25 -4.40
C LYS A 287 4.62 -10.40 -3.43
N THR A 288 4.28 -11.57 -3.95
CA THR A 288 3.87 -12.75 -3.17
C THR A 288 4.55 -13.99 -3.73
N GLU A 289 4.64 -15.06 -2.96
CA GLU A 289 5.15 -16.36 -3.46
C GLU A 289 4.31 -16.89 -4.64
N ARG A 290 2.99 -16.66 -4.63
CA ARG A 290 2.11 -16.98 -5.79
C ARG A 290 2.42 -16.13 -7.03
N GLY A 291 3.14 -15.03 -6.89
CA GLY A 291 3.68 -14.27 -8.01
C GLY A 291 4.81 -15.02 -8.73
N LYS A 292 5.52 -15.89 -8.03
CA LYS A 292 6.53 -16.79 -8.59
C LYS A 292 5.81 -18.00 -9.18
N ARG A 293 5.64 -18.03 -10.48
CA ARG A 293 4.89 -19.05 -11.19
C ARG A 293 5.53 -19.42 -12.50
N GLY A 294 5.25 -20.63 -13.00
CA GLY A 294 5.54 -21.05 -14.37
C GLY A 294 4.28 -20.92 -15.22
N ILE A 295 4.41 -20.45 -16.44
CA ILE A 295 3.32 -20.30 -17.40
C ILE A 295 3.74 -20.99 -18.68
N GLY A 296 2.91 -21.91 -19.19
CA GLY A 296 3.13 -22.52 -20.50
C GLY A 296 2.98 -21.49 -21.61
N LEU A 297 3.86 -21.54 -22.59
CA LEU A 297 3.87 -20.64 -23.74
C LEU A 297 3.17 -21.33 -24.94
N PRO A 298 2.12 -20.72 -25.51
CA PRO A 298 1.48 -21.24 -26.69
C PRO A 298 2.44 -21.14 -27.88
N PRO A 299 2.31 -22.04 -28.92
CA PRO A 299 3.25 -22.13 -30.04
C PRO A 299 3.48 -20.82 -30.77
N GLN A 300 2.44 -20.04 -31.01
CA GLN A 300 2.56 -18.75 -31.69
C GLN A 300 3.42 -17.76 -30.87
N LEU A 301 3.25 -17.72 -29.56
CA LEU A 301 4.05 -16.86 -28.70
C LEU A 301 5.52 -17.29 -28.62
N LEU A 302 5.78 -18.60 -28.69
CA LEU A 302 7.14 -19.13 -28.81
C LEU A 302 7.81 -18.64 -30.09
N THR A 303 7.09 -18.66 -31.24
CA THR A 303 7.58 -18.13 -32.52
C THR A 303 7.91 -16.64 -32.38
N ASP A 304 7.00 -15.85 -31.83
CA ASP A 304 7.22 -14.41 -31.61
C ASP A 304 8.43 -14.13 -30.70
N LEU A 305 8.59 -14.91 -29.63
CA LEU A 305 9.72 -14.75 -28.70
C LEU A 305 11.06 -15.19 -29.29
N ARG A 306 11.09 -16.24 -30.11
CA ARG A 306 12.31 -16.68 -30.85
C ARG A 306 12.74 -15.60 -31.84
N ALA A 307 11.81 -15.07 -32.64
CA ALA A 307 12.09 -13.99 -33.57
C ALA A 307 12.57 -12.73 -32.82
N HIS A 308 11.93 -12.38 -31.70
CA HIS A 308 12.35 -11.28 -30.87
C HIS A 308 13.77 -11.46 -30.30
N ARG A 309 14.13 -12.66 -29.83
CA ARG A 309 15.48 -12.98 -29.35
C ARG A 309 16.53 -12.82 -30.43
N GLN A 310 16.25 -13.29 -31.64
CA GLN A 310 17.16 -13.14 -32.79
C GLN A 310 17.40 -11.67 -33.14
N ALA A 311 16.32 -10.85 -33.22
CA ALA A 311 16.43 -9.43 -33.47
C ALA A 311 17.25 -8.70 -32.36
N GLN A 312 17.01 -9.03 -31.08
CA GLN A 312 17.74 -8.49 -29.96
C GLN A 312 19.23 -8.87 -29.98
N LEU A 313 19.58 -10.10 -30.37
CA LEU A 313 20.98 -10.52 -30.51
C LEU A 313 21.70 -9.75 -31.62
N ALA A 314 21.03 -9.48 -32.75
CA ALA A 314 21.58 -8.61 -33.79
C ALA A 314 21.81 -7.18 -33.30
N GLU A 315 20.88 -6.60 -32.56
CA GLU A 315 21.04 -5.29 -31.91
C GLU A 315 22.21 -5.27 -30.92
N ARG A 316 22.37 -6.33 -30.13
CA ARG A 316 23.47 -6.48 -29.17
C ARG A 316 24.83 -6.49 -29.89
N LEU A 317 24.96 -7.23 -31.00
CA LEU A 317 26.17 -7.23 -31.80
C LEU A 317 26.45 -5.85 -32.40
N ALA A 318 25.45 -5.16 -32.93
CA ALA A 318 25.59 -3.82 -33.48
C ALA A 318 25.96 -2.76 -32.43
N ALA A 319 25.46 -2.89 -31.20
CA ALA A 319 25.75 -1.97 -30.11
C ALA A 319 27.17 -2.16 -29.52
N GLY A 320 27.74 -3.37 -29.61
CA GLY A 320 29.06 -3.70 -29.08
C GLY A 320 29.22 -3.32 -27.60
N SER A 321 30.27 -2.58 -27.24
CA SER A 321 30.55 -2.15 -25.88
C SER A 321 29.51 -1.18 -25.28
N ARG A 322 28.61 -0.62 -26.06
CA ARG A 322 27.52 0.23 -25.59
C ARG A 322 26.32 -0.57 -25.05
N TRP A 323 26.32 -1.89 -25.26
CA TRP A 323 25.26 -2.76 -24.76
C TRP A 323 25.38 -2.94 -23.25
N GLN A 324 24.31 -2.68 -22.52
CA GLN A 324 24.18 -3.03 -21.11
C GLN A 324 23.46 -4.37 -21.00
N ASP A 325 24.17 -5.38 -20.50
CA ASP A 325 23.68 -6.74 -20.41
C ASP A 325 23.01 -7.04 -19.06
N ASP A 326 21.74 -6.72 -18.98
CA ASP A 326 20.91 -7.06 -17.81
C ASP A 326 20.05 -8.33 -18.04
N ASP A 327 20.32 -9.09 -19.10
CA ASP A 327 19.61 -10.33 -19.54
C ASP A 327 18.10 -10.12 -19.75
N LEU A 328 17.66 -8.89 -20.03
CA LEU A 328 16.24 -8.56 -20.14
C LEU A 328 15.63 -9.06 -21.45
N VAL A 329 14.44 -9.67 -21.37
CA VAL A 329 13.65 -10.06 -22.55
C VAL A 329 13.23 -8.80 -23.33
N PHE A 330 12.71 -7.78 -22.65
CA PHE A 330 12.32 -6.52 -23.28
C PHE A 330 13.18 -5.38 -22.75
N CYS A 331 13.99 -4.81 -23.64
CA CYS A 331 14.94 -3.75 -23.30
C CYS A 331 14.93 -2.62 -24.33
N GLN A 332 15.64 -1.55 -24.06
CA GLN A 332 15.97 -0.49 -25.02
C GLN A 332 17.02 -0.99 -26.05
N PRO A 333 17.24 -0.29 -27.20
CA PRO A 333 18.22 -0.70 -28.20
C PRO A 333 19.67 -0.84 -27.72
N ASN A 334 19.97 -0.34 -26.53
CA ASN A 334 21.28 -0.45 -25.87
C ASN A 334 21.28 -1.42 -24.69
N GLY A 335 20.27 -2.31 -24.57
CA GLY A 335 20.13 -3.27 -23.49
C GLY A 335 19.53 -2.72 -22.18
N LYS A 336 19.44 -1.40 -21.99
CA LYS A 336 18.91 -0.81 -20.76
C LYS A 336 17.45 -1.14 -20.51
N PRO A 337 17.01 -1.20 -19.24
CA PRO A 337 15.61 -1.42 -18.91
C PRO A 337 14.68 -0.37 -19.52
N ILE A 338 13.49 -0.78 -19.95
CA ILE A 338 12.44 0.11 -20.41
C ILE A 338 11.78 0.77 -19.19
N ASP A 339 11.61 2.09 -19.26
CA ASP A 339 10.84 2.82 -18.25
C ASP A 339 9.35 2.49 -18.36
N ALA A 340 8.69 2.21 -17.24
CA ALA A 340 7.27 1.84 -17.20
C ALA A 340 6.35 2.90 -17.83
N ARG A 341 6.70 4.21 -17.71
CA ARG A 341 5.94 5.29 -18.36
C ARG A 341 6.09 5.24 -19.88
N LYS A 342 7.29 4.95 -20.39
CA LYS A 342 7.53 4.82 -21.84
C LYS A 342 6.78 3.61 -22.43
N ASP A 343 6.77 2.48 -21.72
CA ASP A 343 5.99 1.28 -22.07
C ASP A 343 4.48 1.59 -22.12
N TRP A 344 3.96 2.32 -21.11
CA TRP A 344 2.56 2.77 -21.09
C TRP A 344 2.24 3.75 -22.24
N LEU A 345 3.12 4.69 -22.53
CA LEU A 345 2.94 5.62 -23.67
C LEU A 345 2.88 4.86 -24.97
N ARG A 346 3.78 3.87 -25.18
CA ARG A 346 3.78 3.04 -26.37
C ARG A 346 2.51 2.21 -26.53
N TRP A 347 1.99 1.65 -25.41
CA TRP A 347 0.69 0.96 -25.42
C TRP A 347 -0.44 1.89 -25.88
N ARG A 348 -0.50 3.09 -25.34
CA ARG A 348 -1.50 4.08 -25.74
C ARG A 348 -1.43 4.43 -27.22
N ASP A 349 -0.21 4.64 -27.71
CA ASP A 349 0.02 4.97 -29.12
C ASP A 349 -0.35 3.78 -30.04
N LEU A 350 -0.04 2.57 -29.61
CA LEU A 350 -0.41 1.34 -30.29
C LEU A 350 -1.93 1.14 -30.41
N LEU A 351 -2.70 1.43 -29.35
CA LEU A 351 -4.16 1.37 -29.41
C LEU A 351 -4.70 2.35 -30.47
N ARG A 352 -4.14 3.55 -30.54
CA ARG A 352 -4.53 4.55 -31.55
C ARG A 352 -4.16 4.09 -32.97
N GLU A 353 -2.98 3.56 -33.17
CA GLU A 353 -2.52 2.99 -34.45
C GLU A 353 -3.42 1.82 -34.90
N ALA A 354 -3.88 1.00 -33.96
CA ALA A 354 -4.78 -0.11 -34.21
C ALA A 354 -6.26 0.31 -34.41
N GLY A 355 -6.61 1.58 -34.25
CA GLY A 355 -8.00 2.06 -34.27
C GLY A 355 -8.84 1.43 -33.16
N VAL A 356 -8.26 1.18 -32.00
CA VAL A 356 -8.92 0.58 -30.84
C VAL A 356 -9.17 1.65 -29.76
N ARG A 357 -10.30 1.52 -29.07
CA ARG A 357 -10.65 2.42 -27.96
C ARG A 357 -9.56 2.48 -26.90
N HIS A 358 -9.58 3.53 -26.10
CA HIS A 358 -8.64 3.64 -24.99
C HIS A 358 -8.88 2.54 -23.94
N ALA A 359 -7.82 1.79 -23.65
CA ALA A 359 -7.76 0.83 -22.57
C ALA A 359 -6.43 0.98 -21.82
N ARG A 360 -6.46 0.86 -20.51
CA ARG A 360 -5.22 0.93 -19.71
C ARG A 360 -4.36 -0.31 -20.00
N LEU A 361 -3.05 -0.19 -19.90
CA LEU A 361 -2.17 -1.36 -20.08
C LEU A 361 -2.50 -2.53 -19.12
N HIS A 362 -3.02 -2.21 -17.92
CA HIS A 362 -3.49 -3.25 -16.99
C HIS A 362 -4.76 -3.96 -17.48
N ASP A 363 -5.54 -3.32 -18.34
CA ASP A 363 -6.77 -3.91 -18.91
C ASP A 363 -6.44 -5.00 -19.94
N ALA A 364 -5.23 -5.02 -20.55
CA ALA A 364 -4.74 -6.16 -21.31
C ALA A 364 -4.70 -7.46 -20.48
N ARG A 365 -4.39 -7.35 -19.19
CA ARG A 365 -4.46 -8.49 -18.26
C ARG A 365 -5.90 -8.87 -17.93
N HIS A 366 -6.81 -7.91 -17.80
CA HIS A 366 -8.23 -8.20 -17.66
C HIS A 366 -8.76 -8.90 -18.92
N THR A 367 -8.32 -8.46 -20.10
CA THR A 367 -8.63 -9.09 -21.39
C THR A 367 -8.15 -10.54 -21.42
N ALA A 368 -6.91 -10.82 -21.05
CA ALA A 368 -6.39 -12.20 -20.95
C ALA A 368 -7.24 -13.06 -19.99
N ALA A 369 -7.58 -12.53 -18.81
CA ALA A 369 -8.42 -13.23 -17.85
C ALA A 369 -9.80 -13.57 -18.42
N THR A 370 -10.44 -12.59 -19.04
CA THR A 370 -11.78 -12.71 -19.67
C THR A 370 -11.76 -13.75 -20.78
N MET A 371 -10.75 -13.70 -21.66
CA MET A 371 -10.63 -14.66 -22.76
C MET A 371 -10.40 -16.09 -22.25
N LEU A 372 -9.57 -16.29 -21.23
CA LEU A 372 -9.37 -17.62 -20.63
C LEU A 372 -10.67 -18.15 -20.01
N LEU A 373 -11.38 -17.31 -19.27
CA LEU A 373 -12.68 -17.70 -18.67
C LEU A 373 -13.73 -18.00 -19.74
N ALA A 374 -13.79 -17.21 -20.81
CA ALA A 374 -14.71 -17.42 -21.93
C ALA A 374 -14.43 -18.73 -22.71
N GLN A 375 -13.17 -19.22 -22.67
CA GLN A 375 -12.80 -20.52 -23.21
C GLN A 375 -13.03 -21.69 -22.22
N GLY A 376 -13.74 -21.45 -21.12
CA GLY A 376 -14.06 -22.49 -20.13
C GLY A 376 -12.91 -22.87 -19.21
N VAL A 377 -11.79 -22.12 -19.22
CA VAL A 377 -10.67 -22.41 -18.30
C VAL A 377 -11.11 -22.18 -16.86
N PRO A 378 -10.96 -23.17 -15.96
CA PRO A 378 -11.39 -23.04 -14.58
C PRO A 378 -10.78 -21.80 -13.90
N ALA A 379 -11.58 -21.04 -13.16
CA ALA A 379 -11.15 -19.79 -12.49
C ALA A 379 -9.90 -19.98 -11.62
N ARG A 380 -9.71 -21.16 -11.03
CA ARG A 380 -8.52 -21.51 -10.27
C ARG A 380 -7.25 -21.52 -11.13
N VAL A 381 -7.33 -22.11 -12.33
CA VAL A 381 -6.22 -22.17 -13.29
C VAL A 381 -5.90 -20.74 -13.81
N VAL A 382 -6.93 -19.96 -14.14
CA VAL A 382 -6.76 -18.54 -14.51
C VAL A 382 -6.09 -17.75 -13.41
N MET A 383 -6.49 -17.96 -12.15
CA MET A 383 -5.84 -17.35 -10.99
C MET A 383 -4.35 -17.70 -10.90
N GLU A 384 -3.98 -18.93 -11.17
CA GLU A 384 -2.58 -19.41 -11.14
C GLU A 384 -1.77 -18.81 -12.30
N ILE A 385 -2.28 -18.84 -13.53
CA ILE A 385 -1.63 -18.24 -14.71
C ILE A 385 -1.36 -16.75 -14.44
N LEU A 386 -2.35 -16.04 -13.97
CA LEU A 386 -2.23 -14.60 -13.71
C LEU A 386 -1.46 -14.28 -12.42
N GLY A 387 -1.40 -15.20 -11.45
CA GLY A 387 -0.81 -14.95 -10.13
C GLY A 387 -1.64 -13.96 -9.29
N HIS A 388 -2.96 -14.16 -9.22
CA HIS A 388 -3.82 -13.43 -8.32
C HIS A 388 -3.65 -13.97 -6.89
N SER A 389 -3.65 -13.07 -5.90
CA SER A 389 -3.46 -13.45 -4.49
C SER A 389 -4.69 -14.15 -3.92
N THR A 390 -5.88 -13.84 -4.43
CA THR A 390 -7.16 -14.41 -4.01
C THR A 390 -8.02 -14.74 -5.23
N ILE A 391 -8.87 -15.76 -5.10
CA ILE A 391 -9.81 -16.15 -6.16
C ILE A 391 -10.86 -15.07 -6.42
N ALA A 392 -11.23 -14.30 -5.39
CA ALA A 392 -12.18 -13.21 -5.50
C ALA A 392 -11.81 -12.19 -6.61
N VAL A 393 -10.50 -11.92 -6.79
CA VAL A 393 -10.04 -11.03 -7.88
C VAL A 393 -10.39 -11.61 -9.26
N THR A 394 -10.33 -12.93 -9.43
CA THR A 394 -10.70 -13.60 -10.68
C THR A 394 -12.21 -13.71 -10.80
N GLN A 395 -12.92 -14.00 -9.71
CA GLN A 395 -14.38 -14.12 -9.70
C GLN A 395 -15.08 -12.80 -9.98
N ASN A 396 -14.54 -11.66 -9.55
CA ASN A 396 -15.07 -10.34 -9.90
C ASN A 396 -15.02 -10.06 -11.42
N ILE A 397 -14.11 -10.72 -12.15
CA ILE A 397 -14.09 -10.68 -13.62
C ILE A 397 -15.14 -11.65 -14.19
N TYR A 398 -15.36 -12.79 -13.51
CA TYR A 398 -16.28 -13.85 -13.96
C TYR A 398 -17.73 -13.40 -14.03
N GLY A 399 -18.22 -12.63 -13.05
CA GLY A 399 -19.60 -12.17 -12.96
C GLY A 399 -20.06 -11.32 -14.14
N HIS A 400 -19.13 -10.69 -14.86
CA HIS A 400 -19.41 -9.82 -16.00
C HIS A 400 -19.26 -10.51 -17.37
N VAL A 401 -18.61 -11.69 -17.42
CA VAL A 401 -18.24 -12.36 -18.68
C VAL A 401 -19.28 -13.33 -19.16
N MET A 402 -20.22 -13.76 -18.30
CA MET A 402 -21.05 -14.91 -18.57
C MET A 402 -22.56 -14.75 -18.33
N PRO A 403 -23.28 -13.76 -18.92
CA PRO A 403 -24.74 -13.78 -18.91
C PRO A 403 -25.30 -15.07 -19.51
N GLY A 404 -24.62 -15.63 -20.55
CA GLY A 404 -25.00 -16.88 -21.19
C GLY A 404 -24.58 -18.16 -20.46
N ALA A 405 -23.62 -18.10 -19.54
CA ALA A 405 -23.14 -19.31 -18.84
C ALA A 405 -24.17 -19.86 -17.85
N VAL A 406 -24.97 -19.01 -17.24
CA VAL A 406 -26.07 -19.44 -16.36
C VAL A 406 -27.11 -20.18 -17.18
N SER A 407 -27.49 -19.66 -18.34
CA SER A 407 -28.40 -20.30 -19.26
C SER A 407 -27.88 -21.61 -19.85
N ALA A 408 -26.58 -21.62 -20.25
CA ALA A 408 -25.93 -22.84 -20.74
C ALA A 408 -25.80 -23.91 -19.66
N ALA A 409 -25.44 -23.52 -18.43
CA ALA A 409 -25.36 -24.45 -17.30
C ALA A 409 -26.72 -25.04 -16.92
N THR A 410 -27.78 -24.21 -16.91
CA THR A 410 -29.13 -24.71 -16.65
C THR A 410 -29.65 -25.57 -17.81
N ALA A 411 -29.34 -25.26 -19.07
CA ALA A 411 -29.66 -26.10 -20.22
C ALA A 411 -28.92 -27.46 -20.13
N ALA A 412 -27.62 -27.47 -19.79
CA ALA A 412 -26.88 -28.73 -19.63
C ALA A 412 -27.45 -29.62 -18.51
N VAL A 413 -27.93 -29.02 -17.41
CA VAL A 413 -28.63 -29.77 -16.34
C VAL A 413 -29.97 -30.26 -16.84
N ALA A 414 -30.70 -29.47 -17.62
CA ALA A 414 -31.98 -29.88 -18.21
C ALA A 414 -31.77 -31.07 -19.18
N ASP A 415 -30.76 -30.99 -20.05
CA ASP A 415 -30.39 -32.07 -20.95
C ASP A 415 -30.03 -33.36 -20.17
N LEU A 416 -29.32 -33.25 -19.07
CA LEU A 416 -28.93 -34.40 -18.25
C LEU A 416 -30.12 -35.05 -17.53
N LEU A 417 -31.13 -34.25 -17.15
CA LEU A 417 -32.29 -34.73 -16.41
C LEU A 417 -33.45 -35.21 -17.30
N TRP A 418 -33.59 -34.63 -18.50
CA TRP A 418 -34.72 -34.87 -19.37
C TRP A 418 -34.37 -35.43 -20.74
N SER A 419 -33.08 -35.64 -21.10
CA SER A 419 -32.71 -36.41 -22.27
C SER A 419 -32.99 -37.90 -22.04
N GLU A 420 -33.68 -38.54 -22.99
CA GLU A 420 -33.86 -39.98 -22.94
C GLU A 420 -32.47 -40.68 -22.96
N PRO A 421 -32.25 -41.73 -22.16
CA PRO A 421 -31.01 -42.48 -22.22
C PRO A 421 -30.87 -43.08 -23.61
N GLU A 422 -29.79 -42.80 -24.32
CA GLU A 422 -29.48 -43.45 -25.61
C GLU A 422 -29.60 -44.97 -25.44
N ALA A 423 -30.59 -45.55 -26.15
CA ALA A 423 -30.84 -46.98 -26.13
C ALA A 423 -29.52 -47.67 -26.55
N THR A 424 -28.91 -48.37 -25.63
CA THR A 424 -27.71 -49.17 -25.89
C THR A 424 -28.08 -50.17 -27.00
N LYS A 425 -27.61 -49.92 -28.22
CA LYS A 425 -27.72 -50.89 -29.33
C LYS A 425 -26.98 -52.16 -28.93
N VAL A 426 -27.76 -53.11 -28.35
CA VAL A 426 -27.26 -54.46 -28.08
C VAL A 426 -26.97 -55.10 -29.44
N ALA A 427 -25.74 -55.34 -29.74
CA ALA A 427 -25.33 -56.05 -30.94
C ALA A 427 -25.92 -57.47 -30.87
N PRO A 428 -26.53 -57.96 -31.97
CA PRO A 428 -27.15 -59.29 -31.99
C PRO A 428 -26.06 -60.37 -31.77
N GLN A 429 -26.29 -61.21 -30.77
CA GLN A 429 -25.43 -62.38 -30.51
C GLN A 429 -25.48 -63.32 -31.71
N ARG A 430 -24.38 -63.55 -32.41
CA ARG A 430 -24.21 -64.61 -33.38
C ARG A 430 -24.35 -65.96 -32.73
N THR A 431 -25.50 -66.59 -32.93
CA THR A 431 -25.71 -68.00 -32.58
C THR A 431 -24.80 -68.89 -33.48
N LYS A 432 -23.79 -69.50 -32.89
CA LYS A 432 -23.04 -70.57 -33.51
C LYS A 432 -23.93 -71.81 -33.65
N LYS A 433 -24.39 -72.12 -34.89
CA LYS A 433 -24.96 -73.45 -35.19
C LYS A 433 -23.87 -74.49 -34.97
N ARG A 434 -24.06 -75.38 -34.00
CA ARG A 434 -23.34 -76.64 -33.95
C ARG A 434 -23.91 -77.58 -35.03
N THR A 435 -23.15 -78.03 -36.01
CA THR A 435 -23.41 -79.14 -36.92
C THR A 435 -22.88 -80.39 -36.26
N PHE A 436 -23.72 -81.43 -36.22
CA PHE A 436 -23.33 -82.78 -35.87
C PHE A 436 -22.51 -83.43 -37.01
#